data_6a0fc1d2643c8920e5910b3700bfd71b
#
_entry.id   6a0fc1d2643c8920e5910b3700bfd71b
#
_cell.length_a   1.000
_cell.length_b   1.000
_cell.length_c   1.000
_cell.angle_alpha   90.00
_cell.angle_beta   90.00
_cell.angle_gamma   90.00
#
_symmetry.space_group_name_H-M   'P 1'
#
loop_
_entity.id
_entity.type
_entity.pdbx_description
1 polymer ?
#
loop_
_entity_poly.entity_id
_entity_poly.type
_entity_poly.pdbx_seq_one_letter_code
_entity_poly.pdbx_strand_id
1 'polypeptide(L)'
;LDDDSIGALIEFSLLYFMMPISSVMEKDAAGPDSFSGVHPSNHVEYIPHLGSENEVICGLESYPSCLHTEQSSPASATFSQTDAAVLTEQLATALPSLRPLHAPARAATRAEQELSFLDGCRLYPKAIAWSFILSATLIMEGFDTLLIFNFFAFPAFKERYGTPTAESGYQISSTWQFALSTAAEAGEIVGLLANGYLADRIGYRWTMVSALIFLMLSILLSFFALDIRMLLAAQILCGIPWGVFQTLSTTYAAEVMPITLRAYLLSNVNLCWVLGQFLATGIQRKFVDNKSQWSYRIPFALQWAICLPILVAVAFAPESPWWLIRHKNQREAERSLMRLTRKDKINIDQTVALMKHTNEIEKYLKEDDKGMSYLDAFKGVDRRRTEIACMVWVAQQICGTSLMGWASTFYEQAGFSIDNAFNLSLGIYALAIVGAVISWTLLSRFGRRRLYLCGLSALLTILLVGGIVGA
;
A
#
# COMPACT_ATOMS: atom_id res chain seq x y z
N LEU A 1 -23.58 -23.75 -14.73
CA LEU A 1 -22.27 -23.13 -15.03
C LEU A 1 -21.32 -24.28 -15.38
N ASP A 2 -20.96 -24.37 -16.67
CA ASP A 2 -20.04 -25.38 -17.16
C ASP A 2 -18.61 -25.16 -16.61
N ASP A 3 -17.79 -26.22 -16.58
CA ASP A 3 -16.41 -26.19 -16.09
C ASP A 3 -15.57 -25.07 -16.73
N ASP A 4 -15.90 -24.63 -17.95
CA ASP A 4 -15.24 -23.53 -18.66
C ASP A 4 -15.55 -22.15 -18.01
N SER A 5 -16.73 -21.96 -17.43
CA SER A 5 -17.08 -20.73 -16.72
C SER A 5 -16.34 -20.60 -15.37
N ILE A 6 -16.03 -21.74 -14.76
CA ILE A 6 -15.23 -21.81 -13.52
C ILE A 6 -13.76 -21.53 -13.85
N GLY A 7 -13.26 -22.03 -14.98
CA GLY A 7 -11.92 -21.73 -15.47
C GLY A 7 -11.68 -20.22 -15.70
N ALA A 8 -12.64 -19.54 -16.32
CA ALA A 8 -12.59 -18.10 -16.55
C ALA A 8 -12.59 -17.27 -15.26
N LEU A 9 -13.36 -17.70 -14.23
CA LEU A 9 -13.35 -17.05 -12.90
C LEU A 9 -12.05 -17.26 -12.15
N ILE A 10 -11.41 -18.40 -12.32
CA ILE A 10 -10.11 -18.73 -11.71
C ILE A 10 -8.99 -17.90 -12.38
N GLU A 11 -8.99 -17.79 -13.71
CA GLU A 11 -8.05 -16.94 -14.44
C GLU A 11 -8.24 -15.45 -14.12
N PHE A 12 -9.48 -15.02 -13.91
CA PHE A 12 -9.82 -13.67 -13.44
C PHE A 12 -9.13 -13.33 -12.13
N SER A 13 -9.13 -14.25 -11.17
CA SER A 13 -8.48 -14.09 -9.87
C SER A 13 -6.97 -13.94 -9.99
N LEU A 14 -6.32 -14.73 -10.85
CA LEU A 14 -4.88 -14.67 -11.09
C LEU A 14 -4.42 -13.30 -11.62
N LEU A 15 -5.16 -12.75 -12.56
CA LEU A 15 -4.83 -11.45 -13.16
C LEU A 15 -5.06 -10.28 -12.21
N TYR A 16 -6.07 -10.36 -11.37
CA TYR A 16 -6.37 -9.33 -10.37
C TYR A 16 -5.24 -9.18 -9.34
N PHE A 17 -4.69 -10.30 -8.84
CA PHE A 17 -3.62 -10.28 -7.85
C PHE A 17 -2.22 -10.07 -8.43
N MET A 18 -2.05 -10.11 -9.73
CA MET A 18 -0.79 -9.75 -10.39
C MET A 18 -0.49 -8.23 -10.37
N MET A 19 -1.42 -7.39 -9.91
CA MET A 19 -1.23 -5.93 -9.88
C MET A 19 -0.77 -5.44 -8.50
N PRO A 20 0.51 -5.10 -8.32
CA PRO A 20 0.97 -4.51 -7.07
C PRO A 20 0.56 -3.04 -6.99
N ILE A 21 -0.28 -2.72 -6.03
CA ILE A 21 -0.87 -1.39 -5.79
C ILE A 21 0.17 -0.34 -5.39
N SER A 22 1.20 -0.75 -4.67
CA SER A 22 2.17 0.15 -4.05
C SER A 22 3.25 0.70 -4.98
N SER A 23 3.35 0.20 -6.22
CA SER A 23 4.48 0.53 -7.10
C SER A 23 4.27 1.72 -8.04
N VAL A 24 3.09 2.35 -8.01
CA VAL A 24 2.75 3.44 -8.94
C VAL A 24 3.32 4.79 -8.51
N MET A 25 3.71 4.94 -7.25
CA MET A 25 4.11 6.25 -6.71
C MET A 25 5.56 6.69 -6.97
N GLU A 26 6.45 5.85 -7.50
CA GLU A 26 7.87 6.21 -7.41
C GLU A 26 8.73 6.07 -8.68
N LYS A 27 8.26 6.15 -9.86
CA LYS A 27 9.12 6.44 -11.06
C LYS A 27 8.35 6.28 -12.36
N ASP A 28 7.95 7.38 -12.95
CA ASP A 28 7.87 7.52 -14.39
C ASP A 28 7.95 9.00 -14.80
N ALA A 29 9.16 9.51 -14.78
CA ALA A 29 9.54 10.73 -15.47
C ALA A 29 10.68 10.44 -16.46
N ALA A 30 10.57 9.36 -17.25
CA ALA A 30 11.45 9.16 -18.38
C ALA A 30 10.84 8.18 -19.40
N GLY A 31 10.30 8.72 -20.48
CA GLY A 31 9.97 7.97 -21.69
C GLY A 31 9.22 8.83 -22.70
N PRO A 32 9.72 8.91 -23.95
CA PRO A 32 9.29 9.92 -24.89
C PRO A 32 8.03 9.51 -25.64
N ASP A 33 7.20 10.47 -25.99
CA ASP A 33 6.63 10.73 -27.30
C ASP A 33 5.27 11.42 -27.28
N SER A 34 5.30 12.53 -28.03
CA SER A 34 4.20 13.21 -28.73
C SER A 34 3.15 13.98 -27.94
N PHE A 35 3.33 15.28 -27.90
CA PHE A 35 2.34 16.22 -28.47
C PHE A 35 2.97 17.60 -28.67
N SER A 36 2.85 18.11 -29.88
CA SER A 36 3.39 19.35 -30.39
C SER A 36 2.50 20.55 -30.09
N GLY A 37 3.14 21.69 -29.85
CA GLY A 37 2.60 23.00 -30.21
C GLY A 37 2.63 24.09 -29.18
N VAL A 38 3.35 25.12 -29.50
CA VAL A 38 3.30 26.55 -29.20
C VAL A 38 4.51 27.15 -28.49
N HIS A 39 5.05 28.13 -29.10
CA HIS A 39 6.32 28.85 -29.04
C HIS A 39 6.51 29.90 -27.91
N PRO A 40 7.69 30.49 -27.81
CA PRO A 40 8.39 30.81 -26.55
C PRO A 40 8.61 32.31 -26.28
N SER A 41 9.16 32.60 -25.14
CA SER A 41 10.19 33.66 -24.96
C SER A 41 10.52 33.90 -23.46
N ASN A 42 11.72 33.77 -23.05
CA ASN A 42 12.64 34.80 -22.61
C ASN A 42 13.90 34.26 -21.92
N HIS A 43 14.95 34.99 -22.13
CA HIS A 43 16.37 34.82 -21.84
C HIS A 43 16.73 34.51 -20.41
N VAL A 44 17.66 33.56 -20.22
CA VAL A 44 18.57 33.44 -19.10
C VAL A 44 20.00 33.45 -19.64
N GLU A 45 20.82 34.37 -19.13
CA GLU A 45 22.21 34.54 -19.48
C GLU A 45 23.06 33.34 -19.07
N TYR A 46 23.96 32.99 -19.97
CA TYR A 46 24.90 31.88 -19.90
C TYR A 46 26.20 32.32 -19.22
N ILE A 47 26.67 31.55 -18.24
CA ILE A 47 28.06 31.60 -17.79
C ILE A 47 28.66 30.19 -17.89
N PRO A 48 29.79 30.03 -18.60
CA PRO A 48 30.35 28.71 -18.88
C PRO A 48 31.46 28.29 -17.92
N HIS A 49 31.66 26.98 -17.84
CA HIS A 49 32.75 26.18 -17.29
C HIS A 49 32.75 25.81 -15.80
N LEU A 50 32.59 24.48 -15.60
CA LEU A 50 33.57 23.63 -14.90
C LEU A 50 33.10 22.16 -14.84
N GLY A 51 34.01 21.30 -15.27
CA GLY A 51 34.35 19.93 -14.87
C GLY A 51 33.23 18.85 -14.71
N SER A 52 33.38 17.82 -15.52
CA SER A 52 32.81 16.47 -15.45
C SER A 52 32.21 16.04 -14.09
N GLU A 53 30.90 16.06 -13.96
CA GLU A 53 30.22 15.50 -12.79
C GLU A 53 28.89 14.84 -13.16
N ASN A 54 28.97 13.59 -13.60
CA ASN A 54 27.84 12.67 -13.72
C ASN A 54 27.20 12.31 -12.36
N GLU A 55 27.63 12.96 -11.29
CA GLU A 55 27.48 12.47 -9.93
C GLU A 55 26.38 13.16 -9.11
N VAL A 56 25.96 14.34 -9.55
CA VAL A 56 24.96 15.16 -8.82
C VAL A 56 23.54 14.72 -9.11
N ILE A 57 23.32 14.13 -10.29
CA ILE A 57 22.00 13.76 -10.79
C ILE A 57 21.33 12.69 -9.92
N CYS A 58 22.10 11.74 -9.39
CA CYS A 58 21.57 10.63 -8.64
C CYS A 58 20.93 11.00 -7.28
N GLY A 59 21.40 12.06 -6.62
CA GLY A 59 20.82 12.52 -5.35
C GLY A 59 19.54 13.34 -5.54
N LEU A 60 19.40 13.98 -6.70
CA LEU A 60 18.24 14.83 -7.03
C LEU A 60 17.14 14.06 -7.78
N GLU A 61 17.47 12.98 -8.50
CA GLU A 61 16.49 12.10 -9.14
C GLU A 61 15.59 11.39 -8.13
N SER A 62 16.02 11.28 -6.87
CA SER A 62 15.17 10.77 -5.78
C SER A 62 14.08 11.77 -5.32
N TYR A 63 14.15 13.03 -5.76
CA TYR A 63 13.22 14.10 -5.35
C TYR A 63 12.71 14.93 -6.55
N PRO A 64 11.91 14.36 -7.43
CA PRO A 64 11.35 15.12 -8.55
C PRO A 64 10.22 16.09 -8.17
N SER A 65 9.88 16.17 -6.87
CA SER A 65 8.68 16.92 -6.43
C SER A 65 8.89 18.39 -6.12
N CYS A 66 10.12 18.86 -6.03
CA CYS A 66 10.41 20.11 -5.30
C CYS A 66 10.90 21.28 -6.13
N LEU A 67 10.93 21.19 -7.45
CA LEU A 67 11.35 22.29 -8.32
C LEU A 67 10.18 22.85 -9.10
N HIS A 68 9.42 23.73 -8.46
CA HIS A 68 8.57 24.69 -9.15
C HIS A 68 9.42 25.81 -9.73
N THR A 69 9.88 25.64 -10.95
CA THR A 69 10.08 26.79 -11.84
C THR A 69 8.81 26.92 -12.66
N GLU A 70 8.09 27.99 -12.45
CA GLU A 70 7.07 28.42 -13.36
C GLU A 70 7.66 28.50 -14.77
N GLN A 71 6.89 27.95 -15.69
CA GLN A 71 6.88 28.21 -17.14
C GLN A 71 7.49 27.19 -18.05
N SER A 72 6.56 26.80 -18.89
CA SER A 72 6.67 26.51 -20.32
C SER A 72 7.13 25.13 -20.73
N SER A 73 6.12 24.45 -21.27
CA SER A 73 6.13 23.66 -22.48
C SER A 73 6.78 22.27 -22.50
N PRO A 74 6.09 21.30 -23.07
CA PRO A 74 6.46 19.90 -23.05
C PRO A 74 7.37 19.60 -24.26
N ALA A 75 8.63 19.82 -24.09
CA ALA A 75 9.64 19.10 -24.84
C ALA A 75 10.42 18.30 -23.81
N SER A 76 10.63 17.04 -24.05
CA SER A 76 11.50 16.12 -23.32
C SER A 76 12.80 16.80 -22.90
N ALA A 77 12.74 17.60 -21.83
CA ALA A 77 13.91 18.12 -21.18
C ALA A 77 14.48 16.94 -20.38
N THR A 78 15.34 16.16 -21.00
CA THR A 78 16.43 15.52 -20.29
C THR A 78 17.03 16.60 -19.41
N PHE A 79 16.76 16.53 -18.11
CA PHE A 79 17.36 17.41 -17.11
C PHE A 79 18.87 17.32 -17.33
N SER A 80 19.45 18.39 -17.84
CA SER A 80 20.86 18.39 -18.25
C SER A 80 21.72 18.22 -17.01
N GLN A 81 22.84 17.52 -17.11
CA GLN A 81 23.84 17.45 -16.03
C GLN A 81 24.28 18.85 -15.56
N THR A 82 24.22 19.83 -16.47
CA THR A 82 24.48 21.24 -16.21
C THR A 82 23.44 21.86 -15.28
N ASP A 83 22.15 21.53 -15.43
CA ASP A 83 21.07 22.10 -14.62
C ASP A 83 21.12 21.56 -13.18
N ALA A 84 21.50 20.29 -13.01
CA ALA A 84 21.73 19.68 -11.70
C ALA A 84 22.92 20.27 -10.96
N ALA A 85 24.02 20.57 -11.67
CA ALA A 85 25.22 21.21 -11.08
C ALA A 85 24.93 22.64 -10.64
N VAL A 86 24.24 23.44 -11.47
CA VAL A 86 23.83 24.81 -11.14
C VAL A 86 22.91 24.83 -9.92
N LEU A 87 21.93 23.92 -9.88
CA LEU A 87 21.02 23.81 -8.75
C LEU A 87 21.73 23.41 -7.46
N THR A 88 22.69 22.50 -7.54
CA THR A 88 23.49 22.09 -6.38
C THR A 88 24.33 23.24 -5.84
N GLU A 89 24.90 24.07 -6.72
CA GLU A 89 25.67 25.23 -6.34
C GLU A 89 24.80 26.34 -5.75
N GLN A 90 23.62 26.55 -6.30
CA GLN A 90 22.61 27.46 -5.73
C GLN A 90 22.16 26.99 -4.34
N LEU A 91 21.86 25.70 -4.15
CA LEU A 91 21.53 25.11 -2.86
C LEU A 91 22.70 25.19 -1.87
N ALA A 92 23.93 24.94 -2.31
CA ALA A 92 25.12 25.03 -1.46
C ALA A 92 25.46 26.49 -1.06
N THR A 93 25.02 27.48 -1.84
CA THR A 93 25.15 28.91 -1.51
C THR A 93 24.01 29.35 -0.58
N ALA A 94 22.80 28.89 -0.82
CA ALA A 94 21.61 29.17 0.01
C ALA A 94 21.69 28.50 1.40
N LEU A 95 22.28 27.31 1.48
CA LEU A 95 22.36 26.50 2.69
C LEU A 95 23.80 26.08 3.00
N PRO A 96 24.61 26.94 3.69
CA PRO A 96 25.97 26.60 4.07
C PRO A 96 26.10 25.33 4.94
N SER A 97 25.02 24.97 5.66
CA SER A 97 24.92 23.75 6.47
C SER A 97 24.99 22.46 5.67
N LEU A 98 24.69 22.50 4.37
CA LEU A 98 24.71 21.32 3.49
C LEU A 98 26.11 20.94 3.04
N ARG A 99 27.06 21.90 2.98
CA ARG A 99 28.44 21.63 2.49
C ARG A 99 29.13 20.45 3.17
N PRO A 100 29.16 20.33 4.52
CA PRO A 100 29.80 19.20 5.17
C PRO A 100 29.07 17.87 4.99
N LEU A 101 27.76 17.91 4.69
CA LEU A 101 26.93 16.71 4.54
C LEU A 101 26.95 16.15 3.10
N HIS A 102 27.34 16.97 2.13
CA HIS A 102 27.21 16.64 0.71
C HIS A 102 28.07 15.43 0.27
N ALA A 103 29.36 15.41 0.61
CA ALA A 103 30.24 14.30 0.24
C ALA A 103 29.84 12.96 0.89
N PRO A 104 29.57 12.88 2.21
CA PRO A 104 29.11 11.63 2.81
C PRO A 104 27.73 11.20 2.32
N ALA A 105 26.81 12.14 2.04
CA ALA A 105 25.49 11.82 1.48
C ALA A 105 25.59 11.19 0.09
N ARG A 106 26.43 11.74 -0.79
CA ARG A 106 26.71 11.16 -2.11
C ARG A 106 27.30 9.75 -2.02
N ALA A 107 28.24 9.53 -1.12
CA ALA A 107 28.83 8.21 -0.92
C ALA A 107 27.77 7.18 -0.50
N ALA A 108 26.84 7.56 0.38
CA ALA A 108 25.71 6.71 0.78
C ALA A 108 24.77 6.40 -0.39
N THR A 109 24.40 7.42 -1.19
CA THR A 109 23.52 7.24 -2.36
C THR A 109 24.13 6.29 -3.39
N ARG A 110 25.43 6.43 -3.70
CA ARG A 110 26.13 5.52 -4.61
C ARG A 110 26.14 4.09 -4.07
N ALA A 111 26.46 3.93 -2.79
CA ALA A 111 26.47 2.62 -2.15
C ALA A 111 25.08 1.94 -2.23
N GLU A 112 23.99 2.72 -2.10
CA GLU A 112 22.62 2.17 -2.26
C GLU A 112 22.28 1.81 -3.71
N GLN A 113 22.74 2.58 -4.69
CA GLN A 113 22.47 2.33 -6.11
C GLN A 113 23.25 1.12 -6.66
N GLU A 114 24.46 0.90 -6.18
CA GLU A 114 25.31 -0.23 -6.56
C GLU A 114 24.88 -1.55 -5.91
N LEU A 115 23.96 -1.51 -4.91
CA LEU A 115 23.48 -2.71 -4.24
C LEU A 115 22.71 -3.63 -5.18
N SER A 116 23.19 -4.88 -5.31
CA SER A 116 22.43 -5.96 -5.90
C SER A 116 21.27 -6.38 -4.98
N PHE A 117 20.18 -6.94 -5.54
CA PHE A 117 19.07 -7.49 -4.76
C PHE A 117 19.52 -8.45 -3.65
N LEU A 118 20.41 -9.40 -3.98
CA LEU A 118 20.93 -10.39 -3.01
C LEU A 118 21.80 -9.76 -1.92
N ASP A 119 22.58 -8.75 -2.29
CA ASP A 119 23.43 -8.04 -1.31
C ASP A 119 22.56 -7.16 -0.40
N GLY A 120 21.52 -6.53 -0.94
CA GLY A 120 20.50 -5.82 -0.17
C GLY A 120 19.86 -6.72 0.88
N CYS A 121 19.41 -7.93 0.48
CA CYS A 121 18.84 -8.91 1.40
C CYS A 121 19.82 -9.35 2.50
N ARG A 122 21.12 -9.48 2.18
CA ARG A 122 22.15 -9.85 3.15
C ARG A 122 22.52 -8.72 4.10
N LEU A 123 22.38 -7.47 3.63
CA LEU A 123 22.77 -6.28 4.36
C LEU A 123 21.69 -5.79 5.32
N TYR A 124 20.40 -5.91 4.90
CA TYR A 124 19.22 -5.42 5.61
C TYR A 124 18.26 -6.52 6.10
N PRO A 125 18.72 -7.69 6.60
CA PRO A 125 17.81 -8.81 6.94
C PRO A 125 16.83 -8.44 8.07
N LYS A 126 17.27 -7.61 9.02
CA LYS A 126 16.43 -7.18 10.14
C LYS A 126 15.37 -6.16 9.70
N ALA A 127 15.74 -5.26 8.80
CA ALA A 127 14.81 -4.30 8.23
C ALA A 127 13.72 -5.02 7.42
N ILE A 128 14.10 -6.03 6.63
CA ILE A 128 13.14 -6.89 5.92
C ILE A 128 12.18 -7.56 6.92
N ALA A 129 12.70 -8.17 7.98
CA ALA A 129 11.88 -8.83 8.99
C ALA A 129 10.89 -7.85 9.65
N TRP A 130 11.33 -6.66 10.03
CA TRP A 130 10.46 -5.64 10.61
C TRP A 130 9.42 -5.12 9.63
N SER A 131 9.79 -4.94 8.36
CA SER A 131 8.84 -4.57 7.31
C SER A 131 7.77 -5.64 7.12
N PHE A 132 8.13 -6.93 7.12
CA PHE A 132 7.17 -8.04 7.09
C PHE A 132 6.24 -8.04 8.30
N ILE A 133 6.75 -7.78 9.50
CA ILE A 133 5.95 -7.72 10.73
C ILE A 133 4.92 -6.59 10.66
N LEU A 134 5.33 -5.40 10.20
CA LEU A 134 4.40 -4.30 10.04
C LEU A 134 3.38 -4.57 8.92
N SER A 135 3.82 -5.16 7.81
CA SER A 135 2.89 -5.57 6.74
C SER A 135 1.92 -6.68 7.17
N ALA A 136 2.26 -7.48 8.18
CA ALA A 136 1.36 -8.51 8.72
C ALA A 136 0.08 -7.92 9.35
N THR A 137 0.04 -6.62 9.69
CA THR A 137 -1.20 -5.94 10.11
C THR A 137 -2.27 -5.98 9.02
N LEU A 138 -1.86 -6.03 7.74
CA LEU A 138 -2.77 -6.15 6.60
C LEU A 138 -3.40 -7.55 6.46
N ILE A 139 -2.82 -8.57 7.11
CA ILE A 139 -3.49 -9.87 7.25
C ILE A 139 -4.78 -9.70 8.05
N MET A 140 -4.77 -8.85 9.07
CA MET A 140 -5.96 -8.57 9.87
C MET A 140 -7.05 -7.85 9.06
N GLU A 141 -6.66 -6.87 8.24
CA GLU A 141 -7.56 -6.16 7.36
C GLU A 141 -8.19 -7.10 6.33
N GLY A 142 -7.36 -7.88 5.60
CA GLY A 142 -7.85 -8.86 4.62
C GLY A 142 -8.74 -9.93 5.25
N PHE A 143 -8.44 -10.35 6.47
CA PHE A 143 -9.24 -11.31 7.23
C PHE A 143 -10.61 -10.74 7.58
N ASP A 144 -10.66 -9.56 8.17
CA ASP A 144 -11.90 -8.94 8.68
C ASP A 144 -12.82 -8.50 7.53
N THR A 145 -12.26 -7.91 6.47
CA THR A 145 -13.02 -7.54 5.27
C THR A 145 -13.80 -8.73 4.74
N LEU A 146 -13.15 -9.88 4.59
CA LEU A 146 -13.80 -11.05 4.00
C LEU A 146 -14.74 -11.77 4.98
N LEU A 147 -14.57 -11.61 6.29
CA LEU A 147 -15.48 -12.17 7.28
C LEU A 147 -16.91 -11.74 7.01
N ILE A 148 -17.14 -10.45 6.85
CA ILE A 148 -18.47 -9.89 6.66
C ILE A 148 -19.10 -10.38 5.35
N PHE A 149 -18.35 -10.35 4.24
CA PHE A 149 -18.84 -10.82 2.94
C PHE A 149 -19.27 -12.29 2.98
N ASN A 150 -18.47 -13.13 3.59
CA ASN A 150 -18.76 -14.56 3.70
C ASN A 150 -19.89 -14.87 4.70
N PHE A 151 -20.08 -14.04 5.74
CA PHE A 151 -21.19 -14.24 6.69
C PHE A 151 -22.56 -14.07 6.06
N PHE A 152 -22.68 -13.36 4.95
CA PHE A 152 -23.93 -13.30 4.19
C PHE A 152 -24.36 -14.66 3.61
N ALA A 153 -23.43 -15.62 3.48
CA ALA A 153 -23.74 -17.00 3.12
C ALA A 153 -24.00 -17.91 4.33
N PHE A 154 -23.71 -17.46 5.59
CA PHE A 154 -23.85 -18.29 6.80
C PHE A 154 -25.31 -18.42 7.24
N PRO A 155 -25.86 -19.64 7.38
CA PRO A 155 -27.23 -19.83 7.83
C PRO A 155 -27.53 -19.25 9.21
N ALA A 156 -26.66 -19.49 10.20
CA ALA A 156 -26.80 -18.98 11.57
C ALA A 156 -26.70 -17.43 11.66
N PHE A 157 -25.94 -16.79 10.78
CA PHE A 157 -25.85 -15.34 10.69
C PHE A 157 -27.11 -14.75 10.04
N LYS A 158 -27.61 -15.37 8.97
CA LYS A 158 -28.89 -15.01 8.33
C LYS A 158 -30.08 -15.14 9.31
N GLU A 159 -30.12 -16.22 10.11
CA GLU A 159 -31.15 -16.42 11.12
C GLU A 159 -31.14 -15.37 12.24
N ARG A 160 -29.93 -14.93 12.65
CA ARG A 160 -29.75 -13.95 13.72
C ARG A 160 -30.07 -12.52 13.30
N TYR A 161 -29.60 -12.10 12.13
CA TYR A 161 -29.63 -10.70 11.68
C TYR A 161 -30.57 -10.46 10.48
N GLY A 162 -31.08 -11.53 9.87
CA GLY A 162 -31.97 -11.44 8.71
C GLY A 162 -33.45 -11.36 9.09
N THR A 163 -34.26 -11.09 8.07
CA THR A 163 -35.73 -11.10 8.14
C THR A 163 -36.26 -12.35 7.47
N PRO A 164 -37.35 -12.95 8.00
CA PRO A 164 -37.97 -14.12 7.38
C PRO A 164 -38.55 -13.74 6.02
N THR A 165 -38.23 -14.53 4.98
CA THR A 165 -38.70 -14.36 3.62
C THR A 165 -39.52 -15.61 3.25
N ALA A 166 -40.64 -15.44 2.53
CA ALA A 166 -41.60 -16.52 2.25
C ALA A 166 -41.02 -17.67 1.38
N GLU A 167 -40.00 -17.38 0.57
CA GLU A 167 -39.46 -18.33 -0.42
C GLU A 167 -38.14 -19.00 -0.01
N SER A 168 -37.33 -18.38 0.84
CA SER A 168 -35.95 -18.81 1.07
C SER A 168 -35.48 -18.78 2.53
N GLY A 169 -36.37 -18.72 3.51
CA GLY A 169 -36.02 -18.67 4.92
C GLY A 169 -35.58 -17.28 5.36
N TYR A 170 -34.57 -17.22 6.24
CA TYR A 170 -34.02 -15.93 6.71
C TYR A 170 -33.02 -15.36 5.73
N GLN A 171 -33.19 -14.09 5.33
CA GLN A 171 -32.24 -13.36 4.49
C GLN A 171 -31.98 -11.96 5.04
N ILE A 172 -30.76 -11.47 4.84
CA ILE A 172 -30.39 -10.09 5.15
C ILE A 172 -30.76 -9.24 3.94
N SER A 173 -31.51 -8.16 4.13
CA SER A 173 -31.89 -7.28 3.03
C SER A 173 -30.66 -6.70 2.32
N SER A 174 -30.75 -6.50 1.00
CA SER A 174 -29.65 -5.95 0.19
C SER A 174 -29.14 -4.61 0.70
N THR A 175 -30.00 -3.78 1.28
CA THR A 175 -29.62 -2.51 1.92
C THR A 175 -28.67 -2.73 3.09
N TRP A 176 -28.94 -3.71 3.95
CA TRP A 176 -28.05 -4.02 5.08
C TRP A 176 -26.76 -4.72 4.63
N GLN A 177 -26.83 -5.57 3.60
CA GLN A 177 -25.62 -6.16 3.02
C GLN A 177 -24.71 -5.07 2.47
N PHE A 178 -25.25 -4.14 1.69
CA PHE A 178 -24.49 -2.99 1.18
C PHE A 178 -23.95 -2.11 2.32
N ALA A 179 -24.79 -1.78 3.31
CA ALA A 179 -24.37 -0.94 4.43
C ALA A 179 -23.22 -1.58 5.23
N LEU A 180 -23.28 -2.89 5.52
CA LEU A 180 -22.22 -3.59 6.25
C LEU A 180 -20.93 -3.72 5.44
N SER A 181 -21.02 -3.98 4.13
CA SER A 181 -19.85 -4.12 3.27
C SER A 181 -19.09 -2.80 3.06
N THR A 182 -19.81 -1.66 3.06
CA THR A 182 -19.20 -0.33 2.86
C THR A 182 -18.89 0.40 4.18
N ALA A 183 -19.39 -0.11 5.30
CA ALA A 183 -19.20 0.54 6.61
C ALA A 183 -17.73 0.67 7.00
N ALA A 184 -16.96 -0.38 6.80
CA ALA A 184 -15.54 -0.39 7.12
C ALA A 184 -14.73 0.55 6.22
N GLU A 185 -15.06 0.64 4.94
CA GLU A 185 -14.44 1.58 3.98
C GLU A 185 -14.67 3.04 4.40
N ALA A 186 -15.87 3.35 4.92
CA ALA A 186 -16.15 4.68 5.46
C ALA A 186 -15.26 5.01 6.68
N GLY A 187 -15.04 4.03 7.57
CA GLY A 187 -14.10 4.15 8.68
C GLY A 187 -12.66 4.30 8.21
N GLU A 188 -12.28 3.56 7.17
CA GLU A 188 -10.94 3.57 6.58
C GLU A 188 -10.55 4.96 6.05
N ILE A 189 -11.46 5.68 5.40
CA ILE A 189 -11.22 7.07 4.96
C ILE A 189 -10.83 7.95 6.16
N VAL A 190 -11.51 7.82 7.28
CA VAL A 190 -11.16 8.57 8.50
C VAL A 190 -9.77 8.19 8.99
N GLY A 191 -9.44 6.89 9.00
CA GLY A 191 -8.12 6.38 9.37
C GLY A 191 -7.00 6.88 8.47
N LEU A 192 -7.21 6.87 7.16
CA LEU A 192 -6.26 7.38 6.16
C LEU A 192 -5.93 8.87 6.41
N LEU A 193 -6.94 9.70 6.63
CA LEU A 193 -6.75 11.12 6.90
C LEU A 193 -6.09 11.39 8.26
N ALA A 194 -6.45 10.61 9.27
CA ALA A 194 -5.89 10.75 10.61
C ALA A 194 -4.44 10.28 10.69
N ASN A 195 -4.05 9.27 9.90
CA ASN A 195 -2.73 8.65 9.99
C ASN A 195 -1.59 9.62 9.74
N GLY A 196 -1.69 10.50 8.74
CA GLY A 196 -0.64 11.49 8.45
C GLY A 196 -0.30 12.34 9.66
N TYR A 197 -1.33 12.85 10.34
CA TYR A 197 -1.16 13.67 11.53
C TYR A 197 -0.66 12.89 12.75
N LEU A 198 -1.19 11.68 12.98
CA LEU A 198 -0.76 10.84 14.10
C LEU A 198 0.68 10.38 13.93
N ALA A 199 1.03 9.84 12.76
CA ALA A 199 2.36 9.33 12.48
C ALA A 199 3.44 10.40 12.61
N ASP A 200 3.14 11.62 12.18
CA ASP A 200 4.07 12.74 12.35
C ASP A 200 4.28 13.11 13.84
N ARG A 201 3.23 13.07 14.67
CA ARG A 201 3.34 13.48 16.06
C ARG A 201 3.92 12.44 17.01
N ILE A 202 3.43 11.20 16.92
CA ILE A 202 3.76 10.14 17.88
C ILE A 202 4.71 9.08 17.33
N GLY A 203 5.03 9.12 16.03
CA GLY A 203 5.90 8.17 15.35
C GLY A 203 5.16 6.94 14.83
N TYR A 204 5.81 6.20 13.92
CA TYR A 204 5.21 5.06 13.23
C TYR A 204 4.87 3.90 14.18
N ARG A 205 5.80 3.57 15.07
CA ARG A 205 5.63 2.47 16.02
C ARG A 205 4.41 2.67 16.92
N TRP A 206 4.29 3.83 17.56
CA TRP A 206 3.22 4.08 18.51
C TRP A 206 1.88 4.30 17.85
N THR A 207 1.86 4.87 16.65
CA THR A 207 0.64 4.97 15.83
C THR A 207 0.12 3.58 15.48
N MET A 208 1.00 2.65 15.06
CA MET A 208 0.61 1.27 14.76
C MET A 208 0.11 0.53 16.01
N VAL A 209 0.79 0.67 17.16
CA VAL A 209 0.37 0.07 18.42
C VAL A 209 -1.02 0.58 18.84
N SER A 210 -1.25 1.89 18.77
CA SER A 210 -2.56 2.47 19.12
C SER A 210 -3.67 2.00 18.18
N ALA A 211 -3.39 1.89 16.88
CA ALA A 211 -4.34 1.37 15.91
C ALA A 211 -4.69 -0.11 16.15
N LEU A 212 -3.69 -0.95 16.49
CA LEU A 212 -3.92 -2.36 16.84
C LEU A 212 -4.76 -2.52 18.12
N ILE A 213 -4.49 -1.72 19.15
CA ILE A 213 -5.31 -1.72 20.38
C ILE A 213 -6.74 -1.28 20.06
N PHE A 214 -6.89 -0.23 19.26
CA PHE A 214 -8.22 0.24 18.84
C PHE A 214 -8.97 -0.83 18.04
N LEU A 215 -8.29 -1.54 17.13
CA LEU A 215 -8.86 -2.67 16.40
C LEU A 215 -9.36 -3.78 17.35
N MET A 216 -8.54 -4.15 18.34
CA MET A 216 -8.93 -5.18 19.32
C MET A 216 -10.20 -4.80 20.09
N LEU A 217 -10.37 -3.53 20.42
CA LEU A 217 -11.58 -3.01 21.07
C LEU A 217 -12.78 -3.00 20.11
N SER A 218 -12.56 -2.69 18.84
CA SER A 218 -13.61 -2.72 17.81
C SER A 218 -14.10 -4.15 17.52
N ILE A 219 -13.18 -5.12 17.49
CA ILE A 219 -13.51 -6.56 17.39
C ILE A 219 -14.36 -7.02 18.58
N LEU A 220 -14.09 -6.50 19.79
CA LEU A 220 -14.92 -6.80 20.97
C LEU A 220 -16.38 -6.39 20.75
N LEU A 221 -16.58 -5.22 20.15
CA LEU A 221 -17.91 -4.73 19.81
C LEU A 221 -18.60 -5.61 18.76
N SER A 222 -17.87 -6.07 17.73
CA SER A 222 -18.36 -7.02 16.72
C SER A 222 -18.74 -8.38 17.32
N PHE A 223 -17.91 -8.89 18.25
CA PHE A 223 -18.14 -10.17 18.93
C PHE A 223 -19.41 -10.19 19.78
N PHE A 224 -19.67 -9.08 20.49
CA PHE A 224 -20.86 -8.93 21.35
C PHE A 224 -22.05 -8.28 20.66
N ALA A 225 -22.01 -8.09 19.34
CA ALA A 225 -23.09 -7.45 18.63
C ALA A 225 -24.42 -8.21 18.81
N LEU A 226 -25.41 -7.53 19.33
CA LEU A 226 -26.76 -8.05 19.55
C LEU A 226 -27.65 -7.76 18.34
N ASP A 227 -27.48 -6.60 17.73
CA ASP A 227 -28.26 -6.10 16.60
C ASP A 227 -27.38 -5.77 15.41
N ILE A 228 -27.97 -5.78 14.22
CA ILE A 228 -27.29 -5.45 12.95
C ILE A 228 -26.76 -4.00 12.96
N ARG A 229 -27.40 -3.07 13.67
CA ARG A 229 -26.95 -1.67 13.85
C ARG A 229 -25.68 -1.58 14.68
N MET A 230 -25.57 -2.40 15.73
CA MET A 230 -24.36 -2.49 16.54
C MET A 230 -23.22 -3.07 15.73
N LEU A 231 -23.49 -4.08 14.90
CA LEU A 231 -22.49 -4.65 13.98
C LEU A 231 -22.02 -3.61 12.96
N LEU A 232 -22.93 -2.80 12.41
CA LEU A 232 -22.60 -1.70 11.49
C LEU A 232 -21.64 -0.70 12.15
N ALA A 233 -21.94 -0.26 13.37
CA ALA A 233 -21.08 0.65 14.12
C ALA A 233 -19.70 0.03 14.39
N ALA A 234 -19.67 -1.27 14.72
CA ALA A 234 -18.42 -2.00 14.94
C ALA A 234 -17.57 -2.06 13.67
N GLN A 235 -18.18 -2.28 12.49
CA GLN A 235 -17.47 -2.29 11.22
C GLN A 235 -16.89 -0.92 10.85
N ILE A 236 -17.61 0.17 11.08
CA ILE A 236 -17.07 1.54 10.89
C ILE A 236 -15.84 1.74 11.78
N LEU A 237 -15.91 1.30 13.04
CA LEU A 237 -14.79 1.43 13.96
C LEU A 237 -13.61 0.52 13.59
N CYS A 238 -13.84 -0.68 13.07
CA CYS A 238 -12.78 -1.56 12.54
C CYS A 238 -12.08 -0.95 11.33
N GLY A 239 -12.80 -0.20 10.49
CA GLY A 239 -12.23 0.45 9.31
C GLY A 239 -11.18 1.51 9.64
N ILE A 240 -11.32 2.24 10.77
CA ILE A 240 -10.36 3.30 11.13
C ILE A 240 -8.92 2.77 11.25
N PRO A 241 -8.62 1.70 11.97
CA PRO A 241 -7.29 1.09 11.98
C PRO A 241 -6.80 0.60 10.62
N TRP A 242 -7.69 0.15 9.72
CA TRP A 242 -7.29 -0.33 8.39
C TRP A 242 -6.63 0.78 7.56
N GLY A 243 -7.21 1.99 7.57
CA GLY A 243 -6.59 3.15 6.92
C GLY A 243 -5.19 3.46 7.46
N VAL A 244 -4.97 3.27 8.77
CA VAL A 244 -3.64 3.39 9.38
C VAL A 244 -2.72 2.26 8.88
N PHE A 245 -3.17 1.01 8.85
CA PHE A 245 -2.34 -0.13 8.45
C PHE A 245 -1.87 -0.02 7.00
N GLN A 246 -2.74 0.34 6.08
CA GLN A 246 -2.40 0.49 4.66
C GLN A 246 -1.33 1.54 4.42
N THR A 247 -1.51 2.73 4.98
CA THR A 247 -0.59 3.84 4.77
C THR A 247 0.71 3.69 5.54
N LEU A 248 0.62 3.28 6.81
CA LEU A 248 1.79 3.25 7.68
C LEU A 248 2.72 2.08 7.38
N SER A 249 2.18 0.91 7.00
CA SER A 249 3.00 -0.24 6.61
C SER A 249 3.81 0.04 5.35
N THR A 250 3.20 0.67 4.35
CA THR A 250 3.86 1.06 3.09
C THR A 250 4.89 2.15 3.31
N THR A 251 4.56 3.18 4.07
CA THR A 251 5.48 4.29 4.39
C THR A 251 6.68 3.81 5.19
N TYR A 252 6.46 2.99 6.22
CA TYR A 252 7.55 2.42 7.01
C TYR A 252 8.48 1.56 6.14
N ALA A 253 7.93 0.69 5.30
CA ALA A 253 8.72 -0.12 4.38
C ALA A 253 9.54 0.76 3.42
N ALA A 254 8.96 1.85 2.90
CA ALA A 254 9.64 2.78 2.01
C ALA A 254 10.79 3.53 2.71
N GLU A 255 10.64 3.89 3.99
CA GLU A 255 11.66 4.64 4.75
C GLU A 255 12.82 3.77 5.27
N VAL A 256 12.52 2.50 5.58
CA VAL A 256 13.49 1.61 6.23
C VAL A 256 14.33 0.82 5.23
N MET A 257 13.85 0.71 3.98
CA MET A 257 14.47 -0.12 2.95
C MET A 257 15.30 0.67 1.94
N PRO A 258 16.42 0.09 1.44
CA PRO A 258 17.15 0.63 0.31
C PRO A 258 16.29 0.53 -0.96
N ILE A 259 16.59 1.40 -1.93
CA ILE A 259 15.83 1.57 -3.18
C ILE A 259 15.61 0.24 -3.90
N THR A 260 16.62 -0.62 -3.95
CA THR A 260 16.58 -1.93 -4.64
C THR A 260 15.57 -2.92 -4.07
N LEU A 261 15.29 -2.88 -2.75
CA LEU A 261 14.36 -3.80 -2.08
C LEU A 261 12.96 -3.20 -1.92
N ARG A 262 12.82 -1.90 -2.02
CA ARG A 262 11.59 -1.16 -1.72
C ARG A 262 10.40 -1.68 -2.53
N ALA A 263 10.56 -1.89 -3.83
CA ALA A 263 9.48 -2.35 -4.70
C ALA A 263 8.90 -3.72 -4.30
N TYR A 264 9.76 -4.64 -3.88
CA TYR A 264 9.35 -6.00 -3.47
C TYR A 264 8.61 -6.00 -2.14
N LEU A 265 9.07 -5.18 -1.19
CA LEU A 265 8.44 -5.10 0.13
C LEU A 265 7.14 -4.30 0.12
N LEU A 266 7.04 -3.31 -0.75
CA LEU A 266 5.77 -2.63 -0.99
C LEU A 266 4.73 -3.57 -1.62
N SER A 267 5.12 -4.45 -2.53
CA SER A 267 4.19 -5.47 -3.07
C SER A 267 3.87 -6.61 -2.09
N ASN A 268 4.71 -6.82 -1.05
CA ASN A 268 4.40 -7.78 0.03
C ASN A 268 3.15 -7.39 0.84
N VAL A 269 2.82 -6.12 0.89
CA VAL A 269 1.61 -5.59 1.52
C VAL A 269 0.36 -6.28 0.94
N ASN A 270 0.26 -6.39 -0.38
CA ASN A 270 -0.82 -7.09 -1.06
C ASN A 270 -0.84 -8.59 -0.74
N LEU A 271 0.33 -9.22 -0.70
CA LEU A 271 0.43 -10.64 -0.34
C LEU A 271 -0.12 -10.89 1.08
N CYS A 272 0.18 -10.01 2.03
CA CYS A 272 -0.35 -10.09 3.39
C CYS A 272 -1.88 -9.97 3.41
N TRP A 273 -2.42 -9.02 2.63
CA TRP A 273 -3.87 -8.82 2.53
C TRP A 273 -4.59 -10.06 1.98
N VAL A 274 -4.07 -10.65 0.92
CA VAL A 274 -4.61 -11.90 0.34
C VAL A 274 -4.48 -13.09 1.30
N LEU A 275 -3.36 -13.20 2.02
CA LEU A 275 -3.19 -14.23 3.04
C LEU A 275 -4.27 -14.12 4.13
N GLY A 276 -4.63 -12.89 4.50
CA GLY A 276 -5.75 -12.64 5.41
C GLY A 276 -7.06 -13.19 4.88
N GLN A 277 -7.38 -12.91 3.63
CA GLN A 277 -8.59 -13.41 2.96
C GLN A 277 -8.62 -14.92 2.84
N PHE A 278 -7.50 -15.53 2.47
CA PHE A 278 -7.36 -16.98 2.42
C PHE A 278 -7.60 -17.64 3.78
N LEU A 279 -7.01 -17.10 4.84
CA LEU A 279 -7.20 -17.58 6.21
C LEU A 279 -8.66 -17.43 6.67
N ALA A 280 -9.28 -16.28 6.39
CA ALA A 280 -10.68 -16.04 6.72
C ALA A 280 -11.61 -17.07 6.08
N THR A 281 -11.47 -17.28 4.77
CA THR A 281 -12.29 -18.23 4.03
C THR A 281 -12.08 -19.66 4.53
N GLY A 282 -10.82 -20.06 4.78
CA GLY A 282 -10.48 -21.40 5.29
C GLY A 282 -11.05 -21.66 6.68
N ILE A 283 -11.01 -20.68 7.57
CA ILE A 283 -11.59 -20.78 8.92
C ILE A 283 -13.10 -20.84 8.82
N GLN A 284 -13.72 -19.94 8.07
CA GLN A 284 -15.18 -19.89 7.91
C GLN A 284 -15.74 -21.16 7.28
N ARG A 285 -15.02 -21.75 6.30
CA ARG A 285 -15.38 -23.06 5.72
C ARG A 285 -15.55 -24.15 6.78
N LYS A 286 -14.73 -24.13 7.83
CA LYS A 286 -14.81 -25.12 8.93
C LYS A 286 -16.01 -24.90 9.85
N PHE A 287 -16.51 -23.68 9.95
CA PHE A 287 -17.57 -23.31 10.88
C PHE A 287 -18.94 -23.12 10.22
N VAL A 288 -19.04 -23.17 8.90
CA VAL A 288 -20.29 -22.88 8.17
C VAL A 288 -21.41 -23.89 8.48
N ASP A 289 -21.07 -25.15 8.73
CA ASP A 289 -22.04 -26.22 9.04
C ASP A 289 -22.61 -26.12 10.45
N ASN A 290 -22.01 -25.33 11.31
CA ASN A 290 -22.46 -25.18 12.69
C ASN A 290 -23.63 -24.19 12.77
N LYS A 291 -24.80 -24.68 13.14
CA LYS A 291 -26.03 -23.88 13.28
C LYS A 291 -26.10 -23.03 14.56
N SER A 292 -25.08 -23.12 15.43
CA SER A 292 -25.00 -22.34 16.66
C SER A 292 -24.47 -20.92 16.40
N GLN A 293 -24.75 -19.98 17.30
CA GLN A 293 -24.18 -18.62 17.32
C GLN A 293 -22.65 -18.61 17.31
N TRP A 294 -22.01 -19.71 17.71
CA TRP A 294 -20.56 -19.86 17.70
C TRP A 294 -19.97 -19.96 16.29
N SER A 295 -20.79 -20.28 15.28
CA SER A 295 -20.34 -20.35 13.88
C SER A 295 -19.75 -19.03 13.38
N TYR A 296 -20.34 -17.89 13.73
CA TYR A 296 -19.83 -16.57 13.35
C TYR A 296 -19.04 -15.87 14.47
N ARG A 297 -19.29 -16.22 15.77
CA ARG A 297 -18.53 -15.62 16.87
C ARG A 297 -17.10 -16.10 16.96
N ILE A 298 -16.83 -17.40 16.69
CA ILE A 298 -15.48 -17.94 16.72
C ILE A 298 -14.56 -17.27 15.69
N PRO A 299 -14.96 -17.09 14.41
CA PRO A 299 -14.15 -16.33 13.45
C PRO A 299 -13.83 -14.89 13.90
N PHE A 300 -14.77 -14.17 14.54
CA PHE A 300 -14.49 -12.87 15.15
C PHE A 300 -13.45 -12.98 16.29
N ALA A 301 -13.59 -13.97 17.17
CA ALA A 301 -12.66 -14.15 18.28
C ALA A 301 -11.24 -14.54 17.81
N LEU A 302 -11.12 -15.30 16.72
CA LEU A 302 -9.83 -15.70 16.16
C LEU A 302 -9.00 -14.51 15.67
N GLN A 303 -9.62 -13.39 15.36
CA GLN A 303 -8.91 -12.15 15.05
C GLN A 303 -7.96 -11.74 16.18
N TRP A 304 -8.37 -11.90 17.44
CA TRP A 304 -7.49 -11.58 18.58
C TRP A 304 -6.24 -12.48 18.62
N ALA A 305 -6.39 -13.75 18.23
CA ALA A 305 -5.26 -14.67 18.18
C ALA A 305 -4.21 -14.28 17.14
N ILE A 306 -4.61 -13.59 16.07
CA ILE A 306 -3.70 -13.05 15.05
C ILE A 306 -3.18 -11.67 15.47
N CYS A 307 -4.07 -10.81 15.98
CA CYS A 307 -3.75 -9.42 16.32
C CYS A 307 -2.75 -9.33 17.50
N LEU A 308 -2.90 -10.16 18.51
CA LEU A 308 -2.09 -10.10 19.73
C LEU A 308 -0.58 -10.34 19.48
N PRO A 309 -0.16 -11.39 18.74
CA PRO A 309 1.25 -11.57 18.38
C PRO A 309 1.82 -10.41 17.56
N ILE A 310 1.02 -9.86 16.63
CA ILE A 310 1.43 -8.70 15.81
C ILE A 310 1.62 -7.48 16.70
N LEU A 311 0.69 -7.21 17.62
CA LEU A 311 0.79 -6.10 18.59
C LEU A 311 2.07 -6.20 19.43
N VAL A 312 2.35 -7.39 19.97
CA VAL A 312 3.57 -7.63 20.75
C VAL A 312 4.81 -7.40 19.88
N ALA A 313 4.84 -7.94 18.66
CA ALA A 313 5.97 -7.78 17.75
C ALA A 313 6.19 -6.30 17.38
N VAL A 314 5.14 -5.58 16.99
CA VAL A 314 5.19 -4.15 16.64
C VAL A 314 5.62 -3.29 17.84
N ALA A 315 5.24 -3.64 19.06
CA ALA A 315 5.70 -2.94 20.26
C ALA A 315 7.22 -2.97 20.46
N PHE A 316 7.93 -3.94 19.87
CA PHE A 316 9.38 -4.02 19.86
C PHE A 316 10.04 -3.48 18.58
N ALA A 317 9.25 -3.06 17.59
CA ALA A 317 9.78 -2.55 16.33
C ALA A 317 10.64 -1.30 16.55
N PRO A 318 11.74 -1.13 15.80
CA PRO A 318 12.50 0.11 15.80
C PRO A 318 11.68 1.20 15.13
N GLU A 319 11.82 2.45 15.61
CA GLU A 319 11.19 3.61 14.97
C GLU A 319 11.89 3.94 13.65
N SER A 320 11.18 4.62 12.74
CA SER A 320 11.79 5.05 11.49
C SER A 320 12.98 5.99 11.72
N PRO A 321 14.16 5.70 11.13
CA PRO A 321 15.31 6.59 11.21
C PRO A 321 15.03 7.96 10.60
N TRP A 322 14.27 8.02 9.51
CA TRP A 322 13.87 9.26 8.85
C TRP A 322 12.98 10.13 9.73
N TRP A 323 12.00 9.52 10.41
CA TRP A 323 11.16 10.21 11.38
C TRP A 323 11.98 10.80 12.54
N LEU A 324 12.95 10.02 13.07
CA LEU A 324 13.82 10.47 14.16
C LEU A 324 14.71 11.63 13.73
N ILE A 325 15.22 11.65 12.51
CA ILE A 325 16.01 12.78 11.97
C ILE A 325 15.13 14.02 11.80
N ARG A 326 13.90 13.89 11.29
CA ARG A 326 12.94 15.00 11.19
C ARG A 326 12.67 15.64 12.55
N HIS A 327 12.64 14.82 13.61
CA HIS A 327 12.45 15.26 15.01
C HIS A 327 13.77 15.59 15.75
N LYS A 328 14.87 15.80 15.03
CA LYS A 328 16.20 16.18 15.56
C LYS A 328 16.81 15.20 16.56
N ASN A 329 16.36 13.96 16.60
CA ASN A 329 16.88 12.92 17.51
C ASN A 329 17.88 12.00 16.82
N GLN A 330 19.04 12.55 16.48
CA GLN A 330 20.10 11.85 15.74
C GLN A 330 20.58 10.58 16.45
N ARG A 331 20.78 10.63 17.77
CA ARG A 331 21.31 9.47 18.53
C ARG A 331 20.39 8.25 18.46
N GLU A 332 19.09 8.49 18.48
CA GLU A 332 18.12 7.40 18.35
C GLU A 332 17.98 6.93 16.90
N ALA A 333 18.13 7.82 15.91
CA ALA A 333 18.19 7.43 14.50
C ALA A 333 19.36 6.48 14.23
N GLU A 334 20.56 6.79 14.76
CA GLU A 334 21.73 5.89 14.68
C GLU A 334 21.48 4.54 15.34
N ARG A 335 20.87 4.54 16.53
CA ARG A 335 20.46 3.28 17.22
C ARG A 335 19.43 2.48 16.43
N SER A 336 18.46 3.16 15.83
CA SER A 336 17.45 2.52 14.99
C SER A 336 18.11 1.88 13.75
N LEU A 337 18.98 2.61 13.05
CA LEU A 337 19.75 2.07 11.92
C LEU A 337 20.57 0.83 12.31
N MET A 338 21.24 0.86 13.47
CA MET A 338 21.99 -0.30 13.99
C MET A 338 21.09 -1.51 14.28
N ARG A 339 19.83 -1.29 14.64
CA ARG A 339 18.83 -2.37 14.84
C ARG A 339 18.29 -2.91 13.54
N LEU A 340 18.27 -2.11 12.47
CA LEU A 340 17.72 -2.46 11.15
C LEU A 340 18.76 -3.11 10.25
N THR A 341 20.03 -2.78 10.41
CA THR A 341 21.13 -3.19 9.53
C THR A 341 22.08 -4.17 10.18
N ARG A 342 22.96 -4.74 9.39
CA ARG A 342 24.06 -5.57 9.89
C ARG A 342 25.27 -4.65 10.17
N LYS A 343 25.69 -4.58 11.44
CA LYS A 343 26.66 -3.60 11.98
C LYS A 343 27.99 -3.49 11.22
N ASP A 344 28.42 -4.55 10.52
CA ASP A 344 29.79 -4.63 10.02
C ASP A 344 29.96 -4.16 8.56
N LYS A 345 28.91 -3.72 7.88
CA LYS A 345 28.97 -3.49 6.43
C LYS A 345 28.37 -2.15 5.96
N ILE A 346 27.75 -1.37 6.83
CA ILE A 346 27.14 -0.08 6.47
C ILE A 346 27.83 1.03 7.25
N ASN A 347 28.20 2.09 6.54
CA ASN A 347 28.66 3.30 7.17
C ASN A 347 27.46 4.13 7.66
N ILE A 348 27.16 3.98 8.96
CA ILE A 348 25.98 4.63 9.59
C ILE A 348 26.10 6.14 9.48
N ASP A 349 27.30 6.71 9.63
CA ASP A 349 27.51 8.16 9.57
C ASP A 349 27.17 8.73 8.19
N GLN A 350 27.51 8.02 7.11
CA GLN A 350 27.15 8.40 5.74
C GLN A 350 25.65 8.33 5.50
N THR A 351 24.99 7.28 6.00
CA THR A 351 23.54 7.14 5.87
C THR A 351 22.77 8.21 6.66
N VAL A 352 23.24 8.54 7.85
CA VAL A 352 22.67 9.64 8.66
C VAL A 352 22.93 11.00 7.99
N ALA A 353 24.10 11.19 7.39
CA ALA A 353 24.41 12.40 6.62
C ALA A 353 23.49 12.55 5.41
N LEU A 354 23.20 11.46 4.68
CA LEU A 354 22.22 11.45 3.60
C LEU A 354 20.83 11.88 4.09
N MET A 355 20.33 11.28 5.18
CA MET A 355 19.04 11.61 5.75
C MET A 355 18.94 13.07 6.20
N LYS A 356 20.01 13.60 6.81
CA LYS A 356 20.06 15.01 7.21
C LYS A 356 20.08 15.94 6.00
N HIS A 357 20.95 15.63 5.02
CA HIS A 357 21.08 16.41 3.80
C HIS A 357 19.71 16.54 3.09
N THR A 358 19.02 15.43 2.94
CA THR A 358 17.68 15.37 2.37
C THR A 358 16.66 16.20 3.18
N ASN A 359 16.65 16.02 4.50
CA ASN A 359 15.72 16.72 5.38
C ASN A 359 15.95 18.25 5.39
N GLU A 360 17.18 18.73 5.27
CA GLU A 360 17.45 20.16 5.18
C GLU A 360 17.00 20.75 3.82
N ILE A 361 17.18 20.00 2.73
CA ILE A 361 16.63 20.39 1.42
C ILE A 361 15.10 20.46 1.46
N GLU A 362 14.45 19.43 2.01
CA GLU A 362 12.99 19.42 2.14
C GLU A 362 12.46 20.58 2.97
N LYS A 363 13.15 20.95 4.04
CA LYS A 363 12.78 22.12 4.85
C LYS A 363 12.90 23.41 4.08
N TYR A 364 14.02 23.61 3.37
CA TYR A 364 14.25 24.81 2.57
C TYR A 364 13.14 24.99 1.52
N LEU A 365 12.77 23.90 0.85
CA LEU A 365 11.71 23.92 -0.15
C LEU A 365 10.32 24.14 0.47
N LYS A 366 10.11 23.73 1.73
CA LYS A 366 8.86 23.96 2.47
C LYS A 366 8.76 25.38 3.05
N GLU A 367 9.89 26.04 3.36
CA GLU A 367 9.89 27.42 3.87
C GLU A 367 9.48 28.44 2.80
N ASP A 368 9.75 28.15 1.53
CA ASP A 368 9.25 28.95 0.39
C ASP A 368 7.74 28.76 0.15
N ASP A 369 7.18 27.57 0.44
CA ASP A 369 5.76 27.26 0.37
C ASP A 369 5.15 27.28 1.78
N LYS A 370 4.34 28.26 2.09
CA LYS A 370 3.63 28.45 3.38
C LYS A 370 2.87 27.20 3.85
N GLY A 371 3.59 26.20 4.39
CA GLY A 371 3.04 25.00 5.02
C GLY A 371 2.26 24.09 4.07
N MET A 372 2.74 22.88 3.82
CA MET A 372 2.04 21.91 2.95
C MET A 372 0.65 21.58 3.50
N SER A 373 -0.38 21.98 2.76
CA SER A 373 -1.76 21.59 2.99
C SER A 373 -2.10 20.35 2.16
N TYR A 374 -3.06 19.52 2.59
CA TYR A 374 -3.62 18.45 1.77
C TYR A 374 -4.10 18.94 0.39
N LEU A 375 -4.48 20.22 0.30
CA LEU A 375 -4.91 20.86 -0.95
C LEU A 375 -3.76 21.08 -1.95
N ASP A 376 -2.51 21.07 -1.51
CA ASP A 376 -1.36 21.24 -2.40
C ASP A 376 -1.11 20.00 -3.26
N ALA A 377 -1.56 18.81 -2.80
CA ALA A 377 -1.59 17.60 -3.62
C ALA A 377 -2.43 17.74 -4.91
N PHE A 378 -3.32 18.75 -4.97
CA PHE A 378 -4.16 19.03 -6.14
C PHE A 378 -3.65 20.21 -6.98
N LYS A 379 -2.42 20.71 -6.73
CA LYS A 379 -1.82 21.81 -7.47
C LYS A 379 -0.60 21.35 -8.28
N GLY A 380 -0.31 22.04 -9.36
CA GLY A 380 0.91 21.87 -10.16
C GLY A 380 1.21 20.44 -10.60
N VAL A 381 2.42 20.00 -10.39
CA VAL A 381 2.91 18.63 -10.74
C VAL A 381 2.27 17.58 -9.86
N ASP A 382 2.02 17.86 -8.58
CA ASP A 382 1.46 16.91 -7.64
C ASP A 382 -0.01 16.59 -7.95
N ARG A 383 -0.74 17.53 -8.55
CA ARG A 383 -2.09 17.25 -9.12
C ARG A 383 -2.06 16.09 -10.11
N ARG A 384 -1.09 16.07 -11.03
CA ARG A 384 -0.98 15.01 -12.04
C ARG A 384 -0.64 13.66 -11.41
N ARG A 385 0.20 13.66 -10.38
CA ARG A 385 0.54 12.44 -9.63
C ARG A 385 -0.67 11.92 -8.85
N THR A 386 -1.37 12.81 -8.17
CA THR A 386 -2.61 12.47 -7.44
C THR A 386 -3.67 11.93 -8.40
N GLU A 387 -3.87 12.56 -9.54
CA GLU A 387 -4.79 12.10 -10.58
C GLU A 387 -4.44 10.68 -11.05
N ILE A 388 -3.17 10.40 -11.36
CA ILE A 388 -2.72 9.06 -11.79
C ILE A 388 -2.96 8.04 -10.67
N ALA A 389 -2.60 8.34 -9.42
CA ALA A 389 -2.79 7.44 -8.30
C ALA A 389 -4.29 7.14 -8.07
N CYS A 390 -5.14 8.16 -8.06
CA CYS A 390 -6.58 8.00 -7.93
C CYS A 390 -7.18 7.18 -9.07
N MET A 391 -6.78 7.45 -10.31
CA MET A 391 -7.31 6.71 -11.47
C MET A 391 -6.89 5.24 -11.48
N VAL A 392 -5.69 4.91 -11.00
CA VAL A 392 -5.26 3.52 -10.83
C VAL A 392 -6.12 2.78 -9.82
N TRP A 393 -6.43 3.41 -8.67
CA TRP A 393 -7.33 2.85 -7.67
C TRP A 393 -8.76 2.67 -8.18
N VAL A 394 -9.30 3.68 -8.87
CA VAL A 394 -10.63 3.62 -9.49
C VAL A 394 -10.69 2.48 -10.51
N ALA A 395 -9.67 2.37 -11.39
CA ALA A 395 -9.60 1.28 -12.36
C ALA A 395 -9.59 -0.09 -11.68
N GLN A 396 -8.86 -0.26 -10.57
CA GLN A 396 -8.82 -1.50 -9.80
C GLN A 396 -10.20 -1.86 -9.25
N GLN A 397 -10.95 -0.92 -8.69
CA GLN A 397 -12.29 -1.17 -8.15
C GLN A 397 -13.32 -1.49 -9.24
N ILE A 398 -13.28 -0.78 -10.36
CA ILE A 398 -14.21 -0.99 -11.50
C ILE A 398 -13.95 -2.32 -12.20
N CYS A 399 -12.73 -2.84 -12.18
CA CYS A 399 -12.35 -4.12 -12.82
C CYS A 399 -12.95 -5.37 -12.18
N GLY A 400 -13.82 -5.25 -11.17
CA GLY A 400 -14.56 -6.39 -10.61
C GLY A 400 -14.06 -6.90 -9.27
N THR A 401 -13.24 -6.12 -8.53
CA THR A 401 -12.83 -6.45 -7.15
C THR A 401 -14.00 -6.81 -6.26
N SER A 402 -15.08 -6.04 -6.36
CA SER A 402 -16.29 -6.25 -5.58
C SER A 402 -16.91 -7.63 -5.81
N LEU A 403 -16.86 -8.18 -7.04
CA LEU A 403 -17.36 -9.52 -7.34
C LEU A 403 -16.61 -10.61 -6.58
N MET A 404 -15.32 -10.43 -6.33
CA MET A 404 -14.52 -11.42 -5.59
C MET A 404 -14.90 -11.49 -4.12
N GLY A 405 -15.19 -10.36 -3.49
CA GLY A 405 -15.69 -10.33 -2.11
C GLY A 405 -17.01 -11.10 -1.95
N TRP A 406 -17.86 -11.04 -2.96
CA TRP A 406 -19.17 -11.72 -2.99
C TRP A 406 -19.12 -13.15 -3.54
N ALA A 407 -17.95 -13.70 -3.86
CA ALA A 407 -17.82 -14.98 -4.55
C ALA A 407 -18.58 -16.12 -3.85
N SER A 408 -18.45 -16.26 -2.53
CA SER A 408 -19.13 -17.31 -1.76
C SER A 408 -20.65 -17.22 -1.86
N THR A 409 -21.20 -16.00 -1.72
CA THR A 409 -22.64 -15.74 -1.84
C THR A 409 -23.12 -15.91 -3.27
N PHE A 410 -22.33 -15.51 -4.25
CA PHE A 410 -22.63 -15.70 -5.66
C PHE A 410 -22.72 -17.17 -6.04
N TYR A 411 -21.77 -18.00 -5.61
CA TYR A 411 -21.80 -19.44 -5.86
C TYR A 411 -22.99 -20.13 -5.15
N GLU A 412 -23.34 -19.70 -3.93
CA GLU A 412 -24.54 -20.19 -3.24
C GLU A 412 -25.79 -19.88 -4.06
N GLN A 413 -25.93 -18.65 -4.56
CA GLN A 413 -27.10 -18.24 -5.38
C GLN A 413 -27.12 -18.92 -6.75
N ALA A 414 -25.97 -19.28 -7.30
CA ALA A 414 -25.86 -20.08 -8.52
C ALA A 414 -26.22 -21.56 -8.33
N GLY A 415 -26.60 -21.99 -7.12
CA GLY A 415 -27.08 -23.33 -6.81
C GLY A 415 -26.00 -24.31 -6.34
N PHE A 416 -24.78 -23.86 -6.10
CA PHE A 416 -23.76 -24.70 -5.48
C PHE A 416 -24.08 -24.95 -4.00
N SER A 417 -23.71 -26.12 -3.47
CA SER A 417 -23.75 -26.34 -2.04
C SER A 417 -22.84 -25.34 -1.33
N ILE A 418 -23.18 -24.90 -0.14
CA ILE A 418 -22.42 -23.94 0.65
C ILE A 418 -20.95 -24.39 0.78
N ASP A 419 -20.73 -25.69 0.96
CA ASP A 419 -19.41 -26.31 1.03
C ASP A 419 -18.57 -26.08 -0.22
N ASN A 420 -19.17 -26.32 -1.39
CA ASN A 420 -18.47 -26.12 -2.66
C ASN A 420 -18.25 -24.64 -2.94
N ALA A 421 -19.18 -23.77 -2.58
CA ALA A 421 -19.02 -22.32 -2.70
C ALA A 421 -17.81 -21.81 -1.92
N PHE A 422 -17.62 -22.27 -0.68
CA PHE A 422 -16.43 -21.92 0.11
C PHE A 422 -15.14 -22.54 -0.41
N ASN A 423 -15.20 -23.79 -0.91
CA ASN A 423 -14.01 -24.44 -1.50
C ASN A 423 -13.55 -23.74 -2.78
N LEU A 424 -14.49 -23.31 -3.64
CA LEU A 424 -14.18 -22.51 -4.83
C LEU A 424 -13.59 -21.14 -4.45
N SER A 425 -14.20 -20.45 -3.47
CA SER A 425 -13.67 -19.19 -2.97
C SER A 425 -12.26 -19.34 -2.38
N LEU A 426 -11.98 -20.42 -1.65
CA LEU A 426 -10.65 -20.73 -1.15
C LEU A 426 -9.64 -20.94 -2.29
N GLY A 427 -10.06 -21.62 -3.36
CA GLY A 427 -9.27 -21.77 -4.58
C GLY A 427 -8.89 -20.45 -5.23
N ILE A 428 -9.84 -19.51 -5.30
CA ILE A 428 -9.60 -18.15 -5.82
C ILE A 428 -8.47 -17.46 -5.03
N TYR A 429 -8.54 -17.45 -3.70
CA TYR A 429 -7.53 -16.79 -2.87
C TYR A 429 -6.18 -17.53 -2.90
N ALA A 430 -6.18 -18.86 -3.03
CA ALA A 430 -4.93 -19.62 -3.22
C ALA A 430 -4.23 -19.23 -4.53
N LEU A 431 -4.98 -19.12 -5.62
CA LEU A 431 -4.46 -18.66 -6.92
C LEU A 431 -3.97 -17.21 -6.84
N ALA A 432 -4.66 -16.37 -6.10
CA ALA A 432 -4.27 -15.00 -5.85
C ALA A 432 -2.92 -14.87 -5.14
N ILE A 433 -2.64 -15.73 -4.16
CA ILE A 433 -1.32 -15.83 -3.51
C ILE A 433 -0.25 -16.18 -4.53
N VAL A 434 -0.51 -17.17 -5.39
CA VAL A 434 0.42 -17.57 -6.46
C VAL A 434 0.67 -16.40 -7.42
N GLY A 435 -0.38 -15.68 -7.82
CA GLY A 435 -0.28 -14.48 -8.66
C GLY A 435 0.55 -13.38 -8.02
N ALA A 436 0.37 -13.12 -6.72
CA ALA A 436 1.16 -12.14 -5.98
C ALA A 436 2.66 -12.50 -5.96
N VAL A 437 3.00 -13.77 -5.78
CA VAL A 437 4.41 -14.24 -5.82
C VAL A 437 4.99 -14.13 -7.23
N ILE A 438 4.24 -14.50 -8.26
CA ILE A 438 4.66 -14.39 -9.66
C ILE A 438 4.90 -12.90 -10.02
N SER A 439 4.11 -11.97 -9.47
CA SER A 439 4.27 -10.54 -9.73
C SER A 439 5.66 -10.03 -9.37
N TRP A 440 6.32 -10.57 -8.35
CA TRP A 440 7.69 -10.19 -7.98
C TRP A 440 8.71 -10.49 -9.08
N THR A 441 8.55 -11.63 -9.77
CA THR A 441 9.44 -12.00 -10.88
C THR A 441 9.17 -11.16 -12.13
N LEU A 442 7.92 -10.79 -12.36
CA LEU A 442 7.51 -9.95 -13.50
C LEU A 442 7.92 -8.49 -13.30
N LEU A 443 7.84 -7.97 -12.07
CA LEU A 443 8.24 -6.59 -11.75
C LEU A 443 9.72 -6.32 -12.07
N SER A 444 10.59 -7.31 -11.90
CA SER A 444 12.01 -7.19 -12.19
C SER A 444 12.34 -7.15 -13.69
N ARG A 445 11.47 -7.73 -14.54
CA ARG A 445 11.70 -7.90 -15.99
C ARG A 445 10.93 -6.90 -16.84
N PHE A 446 9.71 -6.57 -16.43
CA PHE A 446 8.81 -5.70 -17.18
C PHE A 446 8.60 -4.39 -16.43
N GLY A 447 8.61 -3.26 -17.15
CA GLY A 447 8.27 -1.97 -16.56
C GLY A 447 6.81 -1.96 -16.05
N ARG A 448 6.55 -1.22 -14.98
CA ARG A 448 5.25 -1.14 -14.28
C ARG A 448 4.08 -0.83 -15.23
N ARG A 449 4.26 0.13 -16.15
CA ARG A 449 3.25 0.53 -17.13
C ARG A 449 2.86 -0.61 -18.05
N ARG A 450 3.84 -1.38 -18.55
CA ARG A 450 3.57 -2.51 -19.46
C ARG A 450 2.82 -3.62 -18.73
N LEU A 451 3.26 -3.95 -17.51
CA LEU A 451 2.61 -4.98 -16.69
C LEU A 451 1.15 -4.62 -16.40
N TYR A 452 0.90 -3.36 -16.03
CA TYR A 452 -0.44 -2.87 -15.72
C TYR A 452 -1.36 -2.92 -16.95
N LEU A 453 -0.89 -2.44 -18.12
CA LEU A 453 -1.67 -2.45 -19.36
C LEU A 453 -1.96 -3.88 -19.85
N CYS A 454 -0.97 -4.77 -19.80
CA CYS A 454 -1.19 -6.18 -20.16
C CYS A 454 -2.21 -6.86 -19.22
N GLY A 455 -2.11 -6.61 -17.91
CA GLY A 455 -3.06 -7.14 -16.93
C GLY A 455 -4.48 -6.65 -17.18
N LEU A 456 -4.67 -5.34 -17.37
CA LEU A 456 -5.99 -4.78 -17.69
C LEU A 456 -6.58 -5.31 -19.00
N SER A 457 -5.73 -5.46 -20.03
CA SER A 457 -6.19 -6.00 -21.33
C SER A 457 -6.64 -7.45 -21.22
N ALA A 458 -5.88 -8.27 -20.49
CA ALA A 458 -6.23 -9.66 -20.25
C ALA A 458 -7.53 -9.77 -19.42
N LEU A 459 -7.67 -8.96 -18.38
CA LEU A 459 -8.87 -8.90 -17.55
C LEU A 459 -10.11 -8.49 -18.35
N LEU A 460 -9.97 -7.45 -19.19
CA LEU A 460 -11.05 -7.02 -20.09
C LEU A 460 -11.50 -8.18 -21.03
N THR A 461 -10.53 -8.89 -21.59
CA THR A 461 -10.82 -10.02 -22.49
C THR A 461 -11.58 -11.13 -21.76
N ILE A 462 -11.16 -11.50 -20.55
CA ILE A 462 -11.82 -12.52 -19.73
C ILE A 462 -13.24 -12.11 -19.37
N LEU A 463 -13.44 -10.85 -18.93
CA LEU A 463 -14.77 -10.33 -18.61
C LEU A 463 -15.70 -10.31 -19.81
N LEU A 464 -15.20 -9.94 -21.01
CA LEU A 464 -15.99 -9.97 -22.24
C LEU A 464 -16.38 -11.40 -22.60
N VAL A 465 -15.43 -12.34 -22.55
CA VAL A 465 -15.71 -13.76 -22.84
C VAL A 465 -16.71 -14.31 -21.82
N GLY A 466 -16.51 -14.06 -20.53
CA GLY A 466 -17.44 -14.48 -19.49
C GLY A 466 -18.84 -13.90 -19.65
N GLY A 467 -18.94 -12.61 -20.03
CA GLY A 467 -20.23 -11.98 -20.31
C GLY A 467 -20.95 -12.55 -21.54
N ILE A 468 -20.20 -12.89 -22.60
CA ILE A 468 -20.76 -13.50 -23.82
C ILE A 468 -21.22 -14.95 -23.56
N VAL A 469 -20.45 -15.71 -22.79
CA VAL A 469 -20.83 -17.10 -22.44
C VAL A 469 -22.02 -17.16 -21.49
N GLY A 470 -22.17 -16.13 -20.61
CA GLY A 470 -23.27 -16.05 -19.66
C GLY A 470 -24.58 -15.46 -20.22
N ALA A 471 -24.56 -14.90 -21.43
CA ALA A 471 -25.73 -14.37 -22.14
C ALA A 471 -26.37 -15.43 -23.05
#